data_7b1cabb8d6a880126bcce923322e8a22
#
_entry.id   7b1cabb8d6a880126bcce923322e8a22
#
_cell.length_a   1.000
_cell.length_b   1.000
_cell.length_c   1.000
_cell.angle_alpha   90.00
_cell.angle_beta   90.00
_cell.angle_gamma   90.00
#
_symmetry.space_group_name_H-M   'P 1'
#
loop_
_entity.id
_entity.type
_entity.pdbx_description
1 polymer ?
#
loop_
_entity_poly.entity_id
_entity_poly.type
_entity_poly.pdbx_seq_one_letter_code
_entity_poly.pdbx_strand_id
1 'polypeptide(L)'
;MRIVSAIVAAILIVAGASAPAFALGLYVERLQDLNENICPVCHRVIVPGDIHENAETTLMTEFGGALEEKGIKYTQEKGEAQYLNVLIYRFQERRGGNFAVERPASVGFHVHLFDQSGLARVIVFDETQQPLSDNIFRFFTFLRRKARWITASELAREGVRKAVDDLADDLKQEGAAKRP
;
A
#
# COMPACT_ATOMS: atom_id res chain seq x y z
N MET A 1 68.96 -13.93 31.32
CA MET A 1 67.54 -13.92 31.76
C MET A 1 66.77 -12.99 30.84
N ARG A 2 65.98 -13.54 29.92
CA ARG A 2 65.14 -12.77 28.99
C ARG A 2 63.71 -13.01 29.42
N ILE A 3 63.04 -11.93 29.86
CA ILE A 3 61.63 -11.91 30.23
C ILE A 3 60.84 -11.66 28.94
N VAL A 4 60.11 -12.67 28.49
CA VAL A 4 59.17 -12.56 27.36
C VAL A 4 57.83 -12.10 27.90
N SER A 5 57.45 -10.82 27.64
CA SER A 5 56.14 -10.29 27.96
C SER A 5 55.17 -10.78 26.89
N ALA A 6 54.24 -11.61 27.28
CA ALA A 6 53.10 -12.03 26.44
C ALA A 6 52.00 -10.96 26.57
N ILE A 7 51.76 -10.24 25.47
CA ILE A 7 50.60 -9.33 25.33
C ILE A 7 49.44 -10.18 24.86
N VAL A 8 48.46 -10.42 25.74
CA VAL A 8 47.18 -11.03 25.39
C VAL A 8 46.26 -9.92 24.88
N ALA A 9 46.07 -9.88 23.54
CA ALA A 9 45.09 -9.02 22.92
C ALA A 9 43.70 -9.64 23.10
N ALA A 10 42.88 -9.07 23.99
CA ALA A 10 41.48 -9.42 24.13
C ALA A 10 40.70 -8.79 22.99
N ILE A 11 40.28 -9.57 22.00
CA ILE A 11 39.36 -9.16 20.95
C ILE A 11 37.96 -9.18 21.56
N LEU A 12 37.44 -7.99 21.89
CA LEU A 12 36.04 -7.79 22.24
C LEU A 12 35.20 -7.90 20.94
N ILE A 13 34.63 -9.10 20.73
CA ILE A 13 33.57 -9.27 19.71
C ILE A 13 32.31 -8.62 20.28
N VAL A 14 32.07 -7.38 19.88
CA VAL A 14 30.77 -6.73 20.09
C VAL A 14 29.80 -7.43 19.14
N ALA A 15 29.14 -8.47 19.65
CA ALA A 15 27.96 -9.02 18.99
C ALA A 15 26.88 -7.92 19.04
N GLY A 16 26.78 -7.14 17.97
CA GLY A 16 25.69 -6.21 17.76
C GLY A 16 24.40 -7.01 17.74
N ALA A 17 23.66 -7.00 18.83
CA ALA A 17 22.29 -7.46 18.86
C ALA A 17 21.50 -6.53 17.93
N SER A 18 21.33 -6.94 16.66
CA SER A 18 20.39 -6.31 15.77
C SER A 18 19.01 -6.48 16.42
N ALA A 19 18.46 -5.38 16.96
CA ALA A 19 17.09 -5.37 17.42
C ALA A 19 16.21 -5.96 16.30
N PRO A 20 15.22 -6.80 16.62
CA PRO A 20 14.32 -7.33 15.63
C PRO A 20 13.72 -6.14 14.88
N ALA A 21 14.00 -6.05 13.58
CA ALA A 21 13.40 -5.05 12.74
C ALA A 21 11.92 -5.41 12.68
N PHE A 22 11.06 -4.62 13.34
CA PHE A 22 9.63 -4.78 13.22
C PHE A 22 9.26 -4.67 11.74
N ALA A 23 8.74 -5.75 11.19
CA ALA A 23 8.20 -5.76 9.84
C ALA A 23 6.72 -5.36 9.93
N LEU A 24 6.25 -4.59 8.98
CA LEU A 24 4.85 -4.26 8.82
C LEU A 24 4.14 -5.44 8.15
N GLY A 25 3.07 -5.96 8.71
CA GLY A 25 2.24 -6.94 7.99
C GLY A 25 1.57 -6.28 6.78
N LEU A 26 1.56 -6.93 5.61
CA LEU A 26 0.85 -6.46 4.43
C LEU A 26 -0.08 -7.56 3.91
N TYR A 27 -1.37 -7.30 3.94
CA TYR A 27 -2.42 -8.21 3.47
C TYR A 27 -3.28 -7.51 2.44
N VAL A 28 -3.51 -8.16 1.31
CA VAL A 28 -4.38 -7.67 0.24
C VAL A 28 -5.45 -8.71 0.00
N GLU A 29 -6.70 -8.31 0.08
CA GLU A 29 -7.86 -9.18 -0.10
C GLU A 29 -8.94 -8.49 -0.91
N ARG A 30 -9.78 -9.27 -1.56
CA ARG A 30 -10.96 -8.76 -2.27
C ARG A 30 -12.21 -8.85 -1.42
N LEU A 31 -13.14 -7.93 -1.65
CA LEU A 31 -14.49 -8.01 -1.11
C LEU A 31 -15.16 -9.30 -1.61
N GLN A 32 -15.67 -10.10 -0.69
CA GLN A 32 -16.26 -11.41 -1.01
C GLN A 32 -17.68 -11.27 -1.57
N ASP A 33 -18.49 -10.38 -1.01
CA ASP A 33 -19.84 -10.10 -1.49
C ASP A 33 -19.91 -8.73 -2.15
N LEU A 34 -20.02 -8.72 -3.48
CA LEU A 34 -20.12 -7.49 -4.26
C LEU A 34 -21.49 -6.79 -4.18
N ASN A 35 -22.46 -7.36 -3.46
CA ASN A 35 -23.74 -6.71 -3.17
C ASN A 35 -23.64 -5.83 -1.91
N GLU A 36 -22.62 -6.00 -1.09
CA GLU A 36 -22.40 -5.16 0.08
C GLU A 36 -21.89 -3.79 -0.36
N ASN A 37 -22.54 -2.74 0.09
CA ASN A 37 -22.15 -1.35 -0.14
C ASN A 37 -21.48 -0.71 1.08
N ILE A 38 -21.09 -1.51 2.06
CA ILE A 38 -20.44 -1.10 3.31
C ILE A 38 -19.17 -1.93 3.50
N CYS A 39 -18.04 -1.27 3.77
CA CYS A 39 -16.80 -1.93 4.09
C CYS A 39 -16.96 -2.75 5.40
N PRO A 40 -16.68 -4.07 5.40
CA PRO A 40 -16.84 -4.91 6.60
C PRO A 40 -15.87 -4.55 7.73
N VAL A 41 -14.79 -3.81 7.43
CA VAL A 41 -13.74 -3.45 8.40
C VAL A 41 -13.99 -2.09 9.04
N CYS A 42 -14.21 -1.05 8.23
CA CYS A 42 -14.32 0.33 8.72
C CYS A 42 -15.74 0.92 8.62
N HIS A 43 -16.70 0.17 8.14
CA HIS A 43 -18.11 0.55 7.96
C HIS A 43 -18.36 1.79 7.09
N ARG A 44 -17.39 2.20 6.29
CA ARG A 44 -17.57 3.26 5.29
C ARG A 44 -18.32 2.73 4.08
N VAL A 45 -19.09 3.61 3.45
CA VAL A 45 -19.79 3.29 2.19
C VAL A 45 -18.75 3.05 1.09
N ILE A 46 -18.97 1.99 0.32
CA ILE A 46 -18.18 1.59 -0.85
C ILE A 46 -19.11 1.46 -2.05
N VAL A 47 -18.56 1.58 -3.24
CA VAL A 47 -19.25 1.30 -4.50
C VAL A 47 -18.58 0.10 -5.16
N PRO A 48 -19.03 -1.12 -4.88
CA PRO A 48 -18.44 -2.32 -5.45
C PRO A 48 -18.54 -2.35 -6.97
N GLY A 49 -17.66 -3.13 -7.58
CA GLY A 49 -17.65 -3.36 -9.01
C GLY A 49 -16.86 -4.62 -9.34
N ASP A 50 -16.71 -4.92 -10.64
CA ASP A 50 -15.92 -6.07 -11.05
C ASP A 50 -14.49 -5.97 -10.50
N ILE A 51 -13.95 -7.09 -10.05
CA ILE A 51 -12.56 -7.20 -9.58
C ILE A 51 -11.82 -8.15 -10.51
N HIS A 52 -10.88 -7.60 -11.28
CA HIS A 52 -10.03 -8.39 -12.17
C HIS A 52 -9.24 -9.44 -11.40
N GLU A 53 -9.01 -10.60 -12.02
CA GLU A 53 -8.34 -11.74 -11.36
C GLU A 53 -6.96 -11.41 -10.78
N ASN A 54 -6.20 -10.51 -11.41
CA ASN A 54 -4.86 -10.12 -10.99
C ASN A 54 -4.84 -8.94 -10.02
N ALA A 55 -5.97 -8.46 -9.54
CA ALA A 55 -6.06 -7.24 -8.71
C ALA A 55 -5.24 -7.35 -7.41
N GLU A 56 -5.35 -8.48 -6.71
CA GLU A 56 -4.62 -8.70 -5.44
C GLU A 56 -3.12 -8.73 -5.67
N THR A 57 -2.66 -9.48 -6.69
CA THR A 57 -1.23 -9.57 -7.03
C THR A 57 -0.68 -8.21 -7.45
N THR A 58 -1.45 -7.44 -8.24
CA THR A 58 -1.07 -6.10 -8.67
C THR A 58 -0.92 -5.17 -7.47
N LEU A 59 -1.92 -5.09 -6.60
CA LEU A 59 -1.87 -4.22 -5.42
C LEU A 59 -0.80 -4.68 -4.43
N MET A 60 -0.63 -5.98 -4.20
CA MET A 60 0.44 -6.51 -3.36
C MET A 60 1.81 -6.05 -3.84
N THR A 61 2.07 -6.16 -5.15
CA THR A 61 3.34 -5.74 -5.78
C THR A 61 3.55 -4.23 -5.67
N GLU A 62 2.52 -3.43 -5.97
CA GLU A 62 2.63 -1.97 -5.92
C GLU A 62 2.80 -1.45 -4.49
N PHE A 63 2.08 -2.02 -3.50
CA PHE A 63 2.28 -1.67 -2.07
C PHE A 63 3.66 -2.08 -1.58
N GLY A 64 4.11 -3.30 -1.90
CA GLY A 64 5.44 -3.77 -1.54
C GLY A 64 6.53 -2.83 -2.05
N GLY A 65 6.50 -2.50 -3.34
CA GLY A 65 7.47 -1.57 -3.94
C GLY A 65 7.41 -0.17 -3.33
N ALA A 66 6.21 0.37 -3.09
CA ALA A 66 6.06 1.70 -2.48
C ALA A 66 6.55 1.75 -1.02
N LEU A 67 6.32 0.70 -0.23
CA LEU A 67 6.84 0.59 1.13
C LEU A 67 8.37 0.49 1.15
N GLU A 68 8.95 -0.31 0.25
CA GLU A 68 10.41 -0.42 0.08
C GLU A 68 11.05 0.90 -0.33
N GLU A 69 10.44 1.65 -1.25
CA GLU A 69 10.88 3.01 -1.64
C GLU A 69 10.92 3.97 -0.43
N LYS A 70 10.06 3.77 0.57
CA LYS A 70 10.04 4.53 1.84
C LYS A 70 10.97 3.96 2.92
N GLY A 71 11.65 2.84 2.64
CA GLY A 71 12.52 2.14 3.58
C GLY A 71 11.74 1.39 4.68
N ILE A 72 10.46 1.10 4.46
CA ILE A 72 9.59 0.36 5.37
C ILE A 72 9.66 -1.12 5.01
N LYS A 73 10.16 -1.95 5.93
CA LYS A 73 10.18 -3.40 5.77
C LYS A 73 8.80 -3.98 6.01
N TYR A 74 8.38 -4.91 5.16
CA TYR A 74 7.09 -5.57 5.31
C TYR A 74 7.22 -7.09 5.20
N THR A 75 6.19 -7.80 5.64
CA THR A 75 6.04 -9.25 5.53
C THR A 75 4.59 -9.61 5.18
N GLN A 76 4.41 -10.76 4.55
CA GLN A 76 3.09 -11.34 4.30
C GLN A 76 2.72 -12.42 5.33
N GLU A 77 3.60 -12.69 6.29
CA GLU A 77 3.34 -13.62 7.37
C GLU A 77 2.38 -13.01 8.38
N LYS A 78 1.38 -13.80 8.80
CA LYS A 78 0.40 -13.36 9.80
C LYS A 78 1.02 -13.36 11.20
N GLY A 79 0.68 -12.36 11.99
CA GLY A 79 1.09 -12.28 13.40
C GLY A 79 1.82 -11.00 13.77
N GLU A 80 2.02 -10.09 12.83
CA GLU A 80 2.63 -8.80 13.13
C GLU A 80 1.70 -7.94 13.99
N ALA A 81 2.30 -7.23 14.95
CA ALA A 81 1.57 -6.34 15.85
C ALA A 81 1.01 -5.09 15.15
N GLN A 82 1.57 -4.76 13.99
CA GLN A 82 1.12 -3.68 13.12
C GLN A 82 1.01 -4.20 11.70
N TYR A 83 -0.12 -3.95 11.06
CA TYR A 83 -0.31 -4.41 9.69
C TYR A 83 -1.26 -3.53 8.88
N LEU A 84 -1.05 -3.58 7.56
CA LEU A 84 -1.97 -3.02 6.57
C LEU A 84 -2.88 -4.14 6.05
N ASN A 85 -4.18 -3.90 6.09
CA ASN A 85 -5.18 -4.70 5.39
C ASN A 85 -5.74 -3.85 4.25
N VAL A 86 -5.50 -4.27 3.01
CA VAL A 86 -5.98 -3.61 1.80
C VAL A 86 -7.17 -4.38 1.28
N LEU A 87 -8.38 -3.80 1.39
CA LEU A 87 -9.61 -4.38 0.89
C LEU A 87 -9.96 -3.80 -0.47
N ILE A 88 -9.94 -4.64 -1.50
CA ILE A 88 -10.32 -4.28 -2.88
C ILE A 88 -11.81 -4.51 -3.06
N TYR A 89 -12.54 -3.50 -3.49
CA TYR A 89 -13.97 -3.63 -3.83
C TYR A 89 -14.28 -3.27 -5.29
N ARG A 90 -13.30 -2.77 -6.06
CA ARG A 90 -13.41 -2.53 -7.50
C ARG A 90 -12.04 -2.49 -8.14
N PHE A 91 -11.86 -3.22 -9.23
CA PHE A 91 -10.64 -3.19 -10.06
C PHE A 91 -11.01 -3.55 -11.49
N GLN A 92 -11.40 -2.55 -12.25
CA GLN A 92 -11.94 -2.73 -13.59
C GLN A 92 -10.99 -2.17 -14.63
N GLU A 93 -10.61 -3.01 -15.59
CA GLU A 93 -9.86 -2.57 -16.74
C GLU A 93 -10.73 -1.76 -17.70
N ARG A 94 -10.08 -0.86 -18.40
CA ARG A 94 -10.69 -0.08 -19.46
C ARG A 94 -11.16 -0.99 -20.59
N ARG A 95 -12.34 -0.68 -21.15
CA ARG A 95 -12.87 -1.29 -22.37
C ARG A 95 -13.10 -0.22 -23.43
N GLY A 96 -12.85 -0.58 -24.72
CA GLY A 96 -13.08 0.32 -25.86
C GLY A 96 -11.80 0.92 -26.43
N GLY A 97 -11.97 1.58 -27.60
CA GLY A 97 -10.90 2.22 -28.37
C GLY A 97 -10.46 3.58 -27.78
N ASN A 98 -9.48 4.22 -28.42
CA ASN A 98 -8.99 5.52 -27.96
C ASN A 98 -10.01 6.66 -28.11
N PHE A 99 -10.95 6.52 -29.06
CA PHE A 99 -11.97 7.53 -29.36
C PHE A 99 -13.37 7.19 -28.81
N ALA A 100 -13.60 5.90 -28.47
CA ALA A 100 -14.88 5.45 -27.91
C ALA A 100 -14.57 4.55 -26.70
N VAL A 101 -14.59 5.13 -25.52
CA VAL A 101 -14.43 4.40 -24.26
C VAL A 101 -15.80 3.88 -23.86
N GLU A 102 -16.00 2.57 -23.97
CA GLU A 102 -17.23 1.90 -23.52
C GLU A 102 -17.28 1.82 -21.99
N ARG A 103 -16.14 1.53 -21.37
CA ARG A 103 -15.99 1.49 -19.91
C ARG A 103 -14.60 2.03 -19.52
N PRO A 104 -14.50 3.05 -18.68
CA PRO A 104 -13.24 3.58 -18.19
C PRO A 104 -12.60 2.62 -17.19
N ALA A 105 -11.28 2.74 -17.00
CA ALA A 105 -10.60 2.10 -15.88
C ALA A 105 -11.12 2.66 -14.56
N SER A 106 -11.27 1.78 -13.57
CA SER A 106 -11.82 2.16 -12.26
C SER A 106 -11.19 1.28 -11.17
N VAL A 107 -10.71 1.91 -10.10
CA VAL A 107 -10.08 1.25 -8.97
C VAL A 107 -10.65 1.81 -7.67
N GLY A 108 -11.05 0.92 -6.78
CA GLY A 108 -11.53 1.24 -5.45
C GLY A 108 -10.96 0.26 -4.42
N PHE A 109 -10.26 0.79 -3.43
CA PHE A 109 -9.77 0.01 -2.30
C PHE A 109 -9.70 0.87 -1.03
N HIS A 110 -9.82 0.21 0.11
CA HIS A 110 -9.54 0.80 1.42
C HIS A 110 -8.23 0.23 1.96
N VAL A 111 -7.42 1.07 2.58
CA VAL A 111 -6.24 0.67 3.36
C VAL A 111 -6.55 0.88 4.82
N HIS A 112 -6.54 -0.19 5.59
CA HIS A 112 -6.76 -0.21 7.02
C HIS A 112 -5.42 -0.44 7.72
N LEU A 113 -4.94 0.54 8.46
CA LEU A 113 -3.79 0.37 9.35
C LEU A 113 -4.29 -0.11 10.69
N PHE A 114 -3.80 -1.26 11.11
CA PHE A 114 -4.03 -1.82 12.43
C PHE A 114 -2.75 -1.75 13.26
N ASP A 115 -2.92 -1.47 14.53
CA ASP A 115 -1.90 -1.56 15.57
C ASP A 115 -2.40 -2.38 16.75
N GLN A 116 -1.67 -2.38 17.86
CA GLN A 116 -2.05 -3.10 19.08
C GLN A 116 -3.37 -2.62 19.71
N SER A 117 -3.83 -1.42 19.40
CA SER A 117 -5.09 -0.85 19.90
C SER A 117 -6.28 -1.14 18.99
N GLY A 118 -6.03 -1.68 17.79
CA GLY A 118 -7.04 -2.01 16.80
C GLY A 118 -6.88 -1.19 15.50
N LEU A 119 -8.00 -0.78 14.90
CA LEU A 119 -8.00 0.01 13.66
C LEU A 119 -7.54 1.45 13.94
N ALA A 120 -6.29 1.77 13.60
CA ALA A 120 -5.67 3.07 13.86
C ALA A 120 -6.00 4.09 12.77
N ARG A 121 -6.02 3.68 11.49
CA ARG A 121 -6.25 4.60 10.36
C ARG A 121 -6.92 3.93 9.19
N VAL A 122 -7.69 4.71 8.43
CA VAL A 122 -8.34 4.28 7.19
C VAL A 122 -8.04 5.28 6.10
N ILE A 123 -7.46 4.80 5.00
CA ILE A 123 -7.31 5.58 3.76
C ILE A 123 -8.21 4.97 2.70
N VAL A 124 -8.92 5.82 1.99
CA VAL A 124 -9.84 5.44 0.92
C VAL A 124 -9.29 5.92 -0.40
N PHE A 125 -9.15 5.02 -1.33
CA PHE A 125 -8.92 5.33 -2.73
C PHE A 125 -10.09 4.80 -3.56
N ASP A 126 -10.78 5.70 -4.21
CA ASP A 126 -11.92 5.39 -5.09
C ASP A 126 -11.85 6.33 -6.29
N GLU A 127 -11.38 5.83 -7.41
CA GLU A 127 -11.23 6.62 -8.62
C GLU A 127 -11.71 5.87 -9.85
N THR A 128 -12.43 6.58 -10.68
CA THR A 128 -12.86 6.15 -12.01
C THR A 128 -12.33 7.16 -13.02
N GLN A 129 -11.62 6.69 -14.03
CA GLN A 129 -11.14 7.54 -15.11
C GLN A 129 -12.30 7.94 -16.01
N GLN A 130 -12.86 9.14 -15.79
CA GLN A 130 -14.00 9.63 -16.56
C GLN A 130 -13.57 10.21 -17.92
N PRO A 131 -14.48 10.16 -18.94
CA PRO A 131 -14.29 10.85 -20.20
C PRO A 131 -14.13 12.37 -19.99
N LEU A 132 -13.46 13.01 -20.93
CA LEU A 132 -13.09 14.43 -20.90
C LEU A 132 -14.30 15.40 -20.89
N SER A 133 -15.51 14.90 -21.16
CA SER A 133 -16.69 15.71 -21.43
C SER A 133 -17.30 16.39 -20.20
N ASP A 134 -17.00 15.92 -18.98
CA ASP A 134 -17.84 16.24 -17.84
C ASP A 134 -17.29 17.29 -16.86
N ASN A 135 -16.00 17.67 -16.93
CA ASN A 135 -15.48 18.69 -16.02
C ASN A 135 -14.11 19.25 -16.42
N ILE A 136 -13.98 20.58 -16.50
CA ILE A 136 -12.75 21.31 -16.85
C ILE A 136 -11.58 20.99 -15.89
N PHE A 137 -11.83 20.78 -14.61
CA PHE A 137 -10.76 20.44 -13.65
C PHE A 137 -10.16 19.06 -13.90
N ARG A 138 -10.93 18.14 -14.45
CA ARG A 138 -10.47 16.79 -14.83
C ARG A 138 -9.69 16.79 -16.13
N PHE A 139 -9.92 17.77 -17.01
CA PHE A 139 -9.11 18.00 -18.21
C PHE A 139 -7.64 18.27 -17.85
N PHE A 140 -7.37 19.04 -16.80
CA PHE A 140 -5.97 19.26 -16.34
C PHE A 140 -5.33 17.98 -15.79
N THR A 141 -6.07 17.11 -15.14
CA THR A 141 -5.56 15.80 -14.69
C THR A 141 -5.24 14.91 -15.89
N PHE A 142 -6.10 14.89 -16.91
CA PHE A 142 -5.85 14.17 -18.15
C PHE A 142 -4.63 14.70 -18.91
N LEU A 143 -4.47 16.03 -19.01
CA LEU A 143 -3.29 16.65 -19.61
C LEU A 143 -2.01 16.31 -18.83
N ARG A 144 -2.08 16.32 -17.49
CA ARG A 144 -0.95 15.91 -16.63
C ARG A 144 -0.55 14.45 -16.88
N ARG A 145 -1.49 13.59 -17.20
CA ARG A 145 -1.27 12.20 -17.65
C ARG A 145 -0.88 12.10 -19.14
N LYS A 146 -0.35 13.19 -19.73
CA LYS A 146 0.07 13.26 -21.16
C LYS A 146 -1.05 12.95 -22.14
N ALA A 147 -2.28 13.32 -21.82
CA ALA A 147 -3.47 13.08 -22.64
C ALA A 147 -3.65 11.61 -23.06
N ARG A 148 -3.25 10.66 -22.21
CA ARG A 148 -3.45 9.24 -22.44
C ARG A 148 -4.40 8.62 -21.44
N TRP A 149 -5.11 7.63 -21.87
CA TRP A 149 -5.89 6.74 -21.01
C TRP A 149 -4.95 5.82 -20.25
N ILE A 150 -5.16 5.69 -18.96
CA ILE A 150 -4.38 4.79 -18.11
C ILE A 150 -5.12 3.49 -17.87
N THR A 151 -4.39 2.42 -17.58
CA THR A 151 -4.91 1.12 -17.18
C THR A 151 -5.36 1.14 -15.72
N ALA A 152 -6.11 0.13 -15.29
CA ALA A 152 -6.44 -0.06 -13.89
C ALA A 152 -5.18 -0.23 -13.02
N SER A 153 -4.17 -0.92 -13.53
CA SER A 153 -2.89 -1.09 -12.84
C SER A 153 -2.15 0.24 -12.65
N GLU A 154 -2.13 1.12 -13.65
CA GLU A 154 -1.53 2.45 -13.52
C GLU A 154 -2.30 3.33 -12.52
N LEU A 155 -3.64 3.23 -12.52
CA LEU A 155 -4.50 3.93 -11.57
C LEU A 155 -4.30 3.40 -10.15
N ALA A 156 -4.18 2.08 -9.98
CA ALA A 156 -3.85 1.44 -8.71
C ALA A 156 -2.51 1.92 -8.16
N ARG A 157 -1.47 1.99 -9.00
CA ARG A 157 -0.15 2.54 -8.63
C ARG A 157 -0.24 3.97 -8.11
N GLU A 158 -1.00 4.85 -8.76
CA GLU A 158 -1.22 6.21 -8.29
C GLU A 158 -1.88 6.22 -6.89
N GLY A 159 -2.91 5.38 -6.70
CA GLY A 159 -3.61 5.24 -5.42
C GLY A 159 -2.73 4.69 -4.31
N VAL A 160 -1.92 3.67 -4.61
CA VAL A 160 -0.97 3.06 -3.67
C VAL A 160 0.07 4.07 -3.22
N ARG A 161 0.71 4.79 -4.17
CA ARG A 161 1.70 5.82 -3.81
C ARG A 161 1.11 6.87 -2.88
N LYS A 162 -0.08 7.37 -3.20
CA LYS A 162 -0.78 8.33 -2.34
C LYS A 162 -1.04 7.74 -0.95
N ALA A 163 -1.55 6.51 -0.87
CA ALA A 163 -1.85 5.86 0.40
C ALA A 163 -0.58 5.64 1.24
N VAL A 164 0.51 5.19 0.63
CA VAL A 164 1.80 4.98 1.32
C VAL A 164 2.44 6.31 1.74
N ASP A 165 2.34 7.36 0.91
CA ASP A 165 2.80 8.71 1.29
C ASP A 165 2.04 9.22 2.51
N ASP A 166 0.71 9.07 2.54
CA ASP A 166 -0.13 9.50 3.65
C ASP A 166 0.12 8.69 4.95
N LEU A 167 0.61 7.44 4.84
CA LEU A 167 0.91 6.56 5.98
C LEU A 167 2.36 6.65 6.46
N ALA A 168 3.28 7.09 5.61
CA ALA A 168 4.72 7.00 5.87
C ALA A 168 5.14 7.70 7.16
N ASP A 169 4.50 8.79 7.52
CA ASP A 169 4.80 9.55 8.74
C ASP A 169 4.33 8.80 9.99
N ASP A 170 3.15 8.19 9.95
CA ASP A 170 2.61 7.40 11.07
C ASP A 170 3.48 6.15 11.30
N LEU A 171 3.82 5.42 10.24
CA LEU A 171 4.62 4.21 10.31
C LEU A 171 6.04 4.45 10.81
N LYS A 172 6.64 5.64 10.52
CA LYS A 172 7.96 6.01 11.01
C LYS A 172 7.97 6.44 12.47
N GLN A 173 6.93 7.15 12.91
CA GLN A 173 6.82 7.62 14.31
C GLN A 173 6.68 6.46 15.28
N GLU A 174 5.89 5.46 14.97
CA GLU A 174 5.76 4.27 15.81
C GLU A 174 7.04 3.43 15.86
N GLY A 175 7.77 3.31 14.75
CA GLY A 175 9.07 2.66 14.70
C GLY A 175 10.13 3.38 15.57
N ALA A 176 10.01 4.69 15.75
CA ALA A 176 10.90 5.48 16.59
C ALA A 176 10.52 5.40 18.08
N ALA A 177 9.23 5.36 18.41
CA ALA A 177 8.72 5.30 19.78
C ALA A 177 9.01 3.95 20.48
N LYS A 178 9.25 2.88 19.71
CA LYS A 178 9.55 1.52 20.22
C LYS A 178 11.05 1.20 20.32
N ARG A 179 11.94 2.19 20.14
CA ARG A 179 13.38 2.00 20.42
C ARG A 179 13.64 2.31 21.90
N PRO A 180 14.07 1.31 22.69
CA PRO A 180 14.43 1.48 24.11
C PRO A 180 15.67 2.37 24.25
#